data_5072195c2e93cf561d001c3c7999fc42
#
_entry.id   5072195c2e93cf561d001c3c7999fc42
#
_cell.length_a   1.000
_cell.length_b   1.000
_cell.length_c   1.000
_cell.angle_alpha   90.00
_cell.angle_beta   90.00
_cell.angle_gamma   90.00
#
_symmetry.space_group_name_H-M   'P 1'
#
loop_
_entity.id
_entity.type
_entity.pdbx_description
1 polymer ?
#
loop_
_entity_poly.entity_id
_entity_poly.type
_entity_poly.pdbx_seq_one_letter_code
_entity_poly.pdbx_strand_id
1 'polypeptide(L)'
;MIVILLSIFFGVHVWKQLKLKQKNLNVILLTLDSVNVKHLGFMGYKRSTTPILDSIAQDSMIFENTFSSASWTSPGLHSVFTGLYPTLHGVEARGRSLI
;
A
#
# COMPACT_ATOMS: atom_id res chain seq x y z
N MET A 1 14.74 -20.31 -38.97
CA MET A 1 15.29 -21.03 -37.79
C MET A 1 16.14 -20.15 -36.87
N ILE A 2 16.98 -19.26 -37.39
CA ILE A 2 17.85 -18.35 -36.59
C ILE A 2 17.03 -17.31 -35.77
N VAL A 3 15.93 -16.77 -36.30
CA VAL A 3 15.10 -15.75 -35.62
C VAL A 3 14.38 -16.31 -34.39
N ILE A 4 13.96 -17.57 -34.43
CA ILE A 4 13.29 -18.23 -33.29
C ILE A 4 14.28 -18.48 -32.14
N LEU A 5 15.51 -18.84 -32.44
CA LEU A 5 16.57 -19.02 -31.44
C LEU A 5 16.93 -17.69 -30.74
N LEU A 6 16.98 -16.59 -31.48
CA LEU A 6 17.22 -15.25 -30.92
C LEU A 6 16.11 -14.78 -29.98
N SER A 7 14.84 -15.07 -30.30
CA SER A 7 13.69 -14.68 -29.44
C SER A 7 13.67 -15.48 -28.15
N ILE A 8 14.03 -16.76 -28.19
CA ILE A 8 14.12 -17.61 -26.98
C ILE A 8 15.30 -17.13 -26.10
N PHE A 9 16.43 -16.80 -26.71
CA PHE A 9 17.62 -16.31 -25.98
C PHE A 9 17.33 -14.95 -25.29
N PHE A 10 16.62 -14.06 -25.98
CA PHE A 10 16.21 -12.76 -25.42
C PHE A 10 15.18 -12.92 -24.29
N GLY A 11 14.20 -13.81 -24.46
CA GLY A 11 13.20 -14.13 -23.44
C GLY A 11 13.83 -14.71 -22.17
N VAL A 12 14.76 -15.64 -22.28
CA VAL A 12 15.48 -16.24 -21.15
C VAL A 12 16.40 -15.21 -20.46
N HIS A 13 17.00 -14.27 -21.23
CA HIS A 13 17.85 -13.22 -20.66
C HIS A 13 17.02 -12.20 -19.87
N VAL A 14 15.86 -11.79 -20.39
CA VAL A 14 14.93 -10.89 -19.70
C VAL A 14 14.35 -11.55 -18.44
N TRP A 15 14.01 -12.84 -18.49
CA TRP A 15 13.57 -13.59 -17.30
C TRP A 15 14.67 -13.72 -16.23
N LYS A 16 15.91 -13.85 -16.62
CA LYS A 16 17.05 -13.93 -15.71
C LYS A 16 17.36 -12.60 -15.03
N GLN A 17 17.12 -11.49 -15.70
CA GLN A 17 17.22 -10.13 -15.16
C GLN A 17 16.07 -9.80 -14.18
N LEU A 18 14.86 -10.37 -14.43
CA LEU A 18 13.68 -10.21 -13.58
C LEU A 18 13.70 -11.08 -12.32
N LYS A 19 14.61 -12.03 -12.17
CA LYS A 19 14.98 -12.59 -10.86
C LYS A 19 15.74 -11.51 -10.09
N LEU A 20 15.02 -10.47 -9.69
CA LEU A 20 15.42 -9.57 -8.62
C LEU A 20 15.90 -10.46 -7.48
N LYS A 21 17.17 -10.34 -7.13
CA LYS A 21 17.76 -10.94 -5.94
C LYS A 21 16.76 -10.66 -4.82
N GLN A 22 16.05 -11.67 -4.36
CA GLN A 22 15.10 -11.52 -3.24
C GLN A 22 15.96 -11.08 -2.05
N LYS A 23 16.10 -9.77 -1.87
CA LYS A 23 16.55 -9.22 -0.62
C LYS A 23 15.43 -9.55 0.37
N ASN A 24 15.77 -10.24 1.44
CA ASN A 24 14.86 -10.35 2.57
C ASN A 24 14.59 -8.93 3.08
N LEU A 25 13.48 -8.36 2.63
CA LEU A 25 13.05 -7.02 3.03
C LEU A 25 12.16 -7.16 4.26
N ASN A 26 12.47 -6.41 5.29
CA ASN A 26 11.55 -6.22 6.40
C ASN A 26 10.47 -5.24 5.97
N VAL A 27 9.22 -5.58 6.21
CA VAL A 27 8.07 -4.73 5.93
C VAL A 27 7.44 -4.30 7.24
N ILE A 28 7.28 -3.00 7.43
CA ILE A 28 6.59 -2.42 8.59
C ILE A 28 5.33 -1.73 8.06
N LEU A 29 4.17 -2.15 8.53
CA LEU A 29 2.90 -1.48 8.28
C LEU A 29 2.58 -0.59 9.50
N LEU A 30 2.57 0.72 9.29
CA LEU A 30 2.16 1.69 10.30
C LEU A 30 0.78 2.24 9.94
N THR A 31 -0.19 2.02 10.81
CA THR A 31 -1.55 2.55 10.66
C THR A 31 -1.80 3.64 11.70
N LEU A 32 -2.38 4.75 11.27
CA LEU A 32 -2.75 5.87 12.14
C LEU A 32 -4.28 6.01 12.10
N ASP A 33 -4.93 5.70 13.23
CA ASP A 33 -6.39 5.82 13.33
C ASP A 33 -6.82 7.27 13.62
N SER A 34 -7.98 7.65 13.11
CA SER A 34 -8.62 8.96 13.35
C SER A 34 -7.78 10.17 12.92
N VAL A 35 -6.80 10.00 12.03
CA VAL A 35 -5.97 11.08 11.50
C VAL A 35 -6.66 11.76 10.32
N ASN A 36 -6.81 13.09 10.42
CA ASN A 36 -7.30 13.88 9.31
C ASN A 36 -6.14 14.29 8.39
N VAL A 37 -6.19 13.89 7.15
CA VAL A 37 -5.18 14.18 6.12
C VAL A 37 -4.87 15.68 5.98
N LYS A 38 -5.85 16.56 6.21
CA LYS A 38 -5.69 18.01 6.14
C LYS A 38 -4.79 18.59 7.24
N HIS A 39 -4.41 17.78 8.23
CA HIS A 39 -3.52 18.17 9.33
C HIS A 39 -2.13 17.54 9.24
N LEU A 40 -1.81 16.91 8.12
CA LEU A 40 -0.49 16.34 7.84
C LEU A 40 0.39 17.36 7.09
N GLY A 41 1.62 17.59 7.56
CA GLY A 41 2.54 18.57 6.97
C GLY A 41 2.87 18.26 5.52
N PHE A 42 3.21 16.99 5.20
CA PHE A 42 3.51 16.55 3.83
C PHE A 42 2.30 16.59 2.86
N MET A 43 1.09 16.82 3.39
CA MET A 43 -0.13 17.08 2.61
C MET A 43 -0.48 18.59 2.53
N GLY A 44 0.46 19.46 2.95
CA GLY A 44 0.32 20.92 2.83
C GLY A 44 -0.22 21.64 4.07
N TYR A 45 -0.32 20.97 5.22
CA TYR A 45 -0.70 21.68 6.45
C TYR A 45 0.41 22.59 6.96
N LYS A 46 0.06 23.85 7.28
CA LYS A 46 1.05 24.90 7.60
C LYS A 46 1.71 24.76 8.98
N ARG A 47 1.08 24.03 9.92
CA ARG A 47 1.62 23.79 11.25
C ARG A 47 2.46 22.53 11.24
N SER A 48 3.58 22.52 11.95
CA SER A 48 4.44 21.34 12.12
C SER A 48 3.82 20.34 13.10
N THR A 49 2.81 19.61 12.63
CA THR A 49 2.10 18.58 13.42
C THR A 49 2.71 17.20 13.26
N THR A 50 3.40 16.95 12.15
CA THR A 50 3.91 15.62 11.78
C THR A 50 5.36 15.67 11.28
N PRO A 51 6.33 16.32 11.99
CA PRO A 51 7.66 16.59 11.45
C PRO A 51 8.43 15.33 11.07
N ILE A 52 8.27 14.22 11.80
CA ILE A 52 8.94 12.95 11.49
C ILE A 52 8.32 12.30 10.24
N LEU A 53 6.99 12.28 10.13
CA LEU A 53 6.33 11.77 8.92
C LEU A 53 6.64 12.64 7.70
N ASP A 54 6.74 13.96 7.90
CA ASP A 54 7.10 14.89 6.84
C ASP A 54 8.53 14.62 6.32
N SER A 55 9.47 14.29 7.21
CA SER A 55 10.84 13.92 6.82
C SER A 55 10.88 12.58 6.05
N ILE A 56 10.11 11.59 6.49
CA ILE A 56 10.01 10.29 5.78
C ILE A 56 9.37 10.47 4.41
N ALA A 57 8.37 11.34 4.31
CA ALA A 57 7.65 11.61 3.08
C ALA A 57 8.54 12.17 1.95
N GLN A 58 9.62 12.87 2.29
CA GLN A 58 10.57 13.44 1.31
C GLN A 58 11.22 12.38 0.41
N ASP A 59 11.47 11.19 0.96
CA ASP A 59 12.10 10.07 0.25
C ASP A 59 11.10 8.93 -0.05
N SER A 60 9.79 9.23 0.02
CA SER A 60 8.73 8.22 -0.10
C SER A 60 7.78 8.50 -1.27
N MET A 61 7.07 7.47 -1.69
CA MET A 61 5.94 7.63 -2.63
C MET A 61 4.69 8.01 -1.83
N ILE A 62 4.08 9.15 -2.18
CA ILE A 62 2.85 9.66 -1.56
C ILE A 62 1.68 9.41 -2.52
N PHE A 63 0.61 8.79 -2.02
CA PHE A 63 -0.64 8.60 -2.74
C PHE A 63 -1.67 9.63 -2.27
N GLU A 64 -1.81 10.73 -3.00
CA GLU A 64 -2.67 11.85 -2.60
C GLU A 64 -4.17 11.53 -2.70
N ASN A 65 -4.56 10.67 -3.65
CA ASN A 65 -5.95 10.33 -3.95
C ASN A 65 -6.27 8.89 -3.52
N THR A 66 -6.08 8.59 -2.26
CA THR A 66 -6.39 7.27 -1.68
C THR A 66 -7.68 7.36 -0.85
N PHE A 67 -8.58 6.42 -1.09
CA PHE A 67 -9.86 6.34 -0.39
C PHE A 67 -9.94 5.06 0.43
N SER A 68 -10.43 5.18 1.65
CA SER A 68 -10.76 4.03 2.48
C SER A 68 -12.00 3.31 1.92
N SER A 69 -12.02 1.99 2.04
CA SER A 69 -13.17 1.16 1.69
C SER A 69 -14.36 1.33 2.63
N ALA A 70 -14.15 2.00 3.78
CA ALA A 70 -15.19 2.29 4.76
C ALA A 70 -14.89 3.61 5.50
N SER A 71 -15.93 4.24 6.04
CA SER A 71 -15.87 5.52 6.74
C SER A 71 -15.50 5.40 8.23
N TRP A 72 -15.30 4.21 8.76
CA TRP A 72 -14.96 3.96 10.15
C TRP A 72 -13.98 2.81 10.33
N THR A 73 -13.32 2.76 11.50
CA THR A 73 -12.11 1.99 11.75
C THR A 73 -12.26 0.48 11.49
N SER A 74 -13.29 -0.16 12.06
CA SER A 74 -13.39 -1.62 12.02
C SER A 74 -13.45 -2.19 10.60
N PRO A 75 -14.40 -1.85 9.73
CA PRO A 75 -14.43 -2.38 8.38
C PRO A 75 -13.25 -1.91 7.52
N GLY A 76 -12.75 -0.68 7.74
CA GLY A 76 -11.58 -0.17 7.04
C GLY A 76 -10.32 -1.00 7.32
N LEU A 77 -10.01 -1.29 8.59
CA LEU A 77 -8.87 -2.13 8.96
C LEU A 77 -9.04 -3.57 8.50
N HIS A 78 -10.25 -4.15 8.61
CA HIS A 78 -10.49 -5.49 8.07
C HIS A 78 -10.24 -5.56 6.57
N SER A 79 -10.62 -4.52 5.82
CA SER A 79 -10.29 -4.44 4.39
C SER A 79 -8.80 -4.35 4.13
N VAL A 80 -8.04 -3.59 4.92
CA VAL A 80 -6.57 -3.50 4.80
C VAL A 80 -5.92 -4.86 5.02
N PHE A 81 -6.34 -5.62 6.05
CA PHE A 81 -5.73 -6.91 6.37
C PHE A 81 -6.17 -8.06 5.46
N THR A 82 -7.38 -8.01 4.92
CA THR A 82 -7.93 -9.09 4.09
C THR A 82 -7.79 -8.83 2.59
N GLY A 83 -7.62 -7.56 2.19
CA GLY A 83 -7.70 -7.15 0.79
C GLY A 83 -9.11 -7.20 0.21
N LEU A 84 -10.15 -7.38 1.05
CA LEU A 84 -11.54 -7.51 0.64
C LEU A 84 -12.34 -6.25 0.96
N TYR A 85 -13.42 -6.01 0.22
CA TYR A 85 -14.41 -4.99 0.57
C TYR A 85 -15.28 -5.42 1.74
N PRO A 86 -15.87 -4.47 2.53
CA PRO A 86 -16.73 -4.77 3.68
C PRO A 86 -17.86 -5.76 3.39
N THR A 87 -18.47 -5.66 2.22
CA THR A 87 -19.51 -6.59 1.74
C THR A 87 -19.05 -8.03 1.60
N LEU A 88 -17.74 -8.24 1.35
CA LEU A 88 -17.16 -9.57 1.16
C LEU A 88 -16.62 -10.17 2.46
N HIS A 89 -16.04 -9.36 3.34
CA HIS A 89 -15.56 -9.85 4.64
C HIS A 89 -16.60 -9.76 5.76
N GLY A 90 -17.81 -9.23 5.48
CA GLY A 90 -18.96 -9.26 6.37
C GLY A 90 -18.95 -8.27 7.54
N VAL A 91 -17.88 -7.52 7.75
CA VAL A 91 -17.76 -6.53 8.83
C VAL A 91 -18.30 -5.19 8.35
N GLU A 92 -19.62 -5.03 8.32
CA GLU A 92 -20.28 -3.80 7.86
C GLU A 92 -20.94 -3.01 8.99
N ALA A 93 -21.17 -3.63 10.15
CA ALA A 93 -21.84 -3.04 11.29
C ALA A 93 -21.11 -3.33 12.61
N ARG A 94 -21.36 -2.49 13.62
CA ARG A 94 -20.81 -2.71 14.95
C ARG A 94 -21.22 -4.09 15.50
N GLY A 95 -20.26 -4.84 16.05
CA GLY A 95 -20.50 -6.16 16.63
C GLY A 95 -20.47 -7.33 15.65
N ARG A 96 -20.21 -7.09 14.36
CA ARG A 96 -19.95 -8.17 13.40
C ARG A 96 -18.45 -8.52 13.36
N SER A 97 -18.17 -9.80 13.35
CA SER A 97 -16.84 -10.38 13.11
C SER A 97 -16.70 -10.82 11.64
N LEU A 98 -15.47 -11.18 11.26
CA LEU A 98 -15.20 -11.83 9.96
C LEU A 98 -16.04 -13.09 9.80
N ILE A 99 -16.54 -13.30 8.59
CA ILE A 99 -17.24 -14.51 8.16
C ILE A 99 -16.21 -15.60 7.84
#